data_48d23ac5346e0455ab806c9bfadfce4e
#
_entry.id   48d23ac5346e0455ab806c9bfadfce4e
#
_cell.length_a   1.000
_cell.length_b   1.000
_cell.length_c   1.000
_cell.angle_alpha   90.00
_cell.angle_beta   90.00
_cell.angle_gamma   90.00
#
_symmetry.space_group_name_H-M   'P 1'
#
loop_
_entity.id
_entity.type
_entity.pdbx_description
1 polymer ?
#
loop_
_entity_poly.entity_id
_entity_poly.type
_entity_poly.pdbx_seq_one_letter_code
_entity_poly.pdbx_strand_id
1 'polypeptide(L)'
;MGKKTYGYVRVSSRDQNIDRQIVAMEKIPIRKEDIYIDRQSGKDFDRPSYRRLLNLLKPGDTLFVKSIDRLGRNYDEIIEQWRTLTKAKDVDIVVIDFPLLDTRNHVNGLTGKFISDLVLQIMSYVAQIERENIRQRQAEGIAVAKLKGVAFGRPRKEIPEEFPDVERLWENNQISMREAARRLGTSHSMFAKWISQCQDKKEC
;
A
#
# COMPACT_ATOMS: atom_id res chain seq x y z
N MET A 1 -6.08 7.22 37.84
CA MET A 1 -6.96 7.05 36.65
C MET A 1 -6.89 5.59 36.21
N GLY A 2 -8.03 4.95 35.93
CA GLY A 2 -8.03 3.54 35.51
C GLY A 2 -7.39 3.36 34.13
N LYS A 3 -6.68 2.24 33.94
CA LYS A 3 -6.15 1.81 32.63
C LYS A 3 -7.28 1.67 31.62
N LYS A 4 -7.12 2.22 30.43
CA LYS A 4 -8.11 2.14 29.35
C LYS A 4 -7.66 1.18 28.25
N THR A 5 -8.64 0.60 27.59
CA THR A 5 -8.40 -0.33 26.47
C THR A 5 -8.93 0.27 25.18
N TYR A 6 -8.11 0.27 24.16
CA TYR A 6 -8.43 0.82 22.84
C TYR A 6 -8.23 -0.24 21.74
N GLY A 7 -9.00 -0.09 20.67
CA GLY A 7 -8.84 -0.88 19.46
C GLY A 7 -8.43 -0.02 18.26
N TYR A 8 -7.54 -0.53 17.42
CA TYR A 8 -7.22 0.10 16.16
C TYR A 8 -7.45 -0.83 14.97
N VAL A 9 -8.17 -0.32 13.98
CA VAL A 9 -8.56 -1.02 12.77
C VAL A 9 -8.10 -0.22 11.55
N ARG A 10 -7.46 -0.88 10.58
CA ARG A 10 -7.06 -0.26 9.33
C ARG A 10 -7.43 -1.13 8.13
N VAL A 11 -7.99 -0.52 7.09
CA VAL A 11 -8.29 -1.17 5.81
C VAL A 11 -7.72 -0.37 4.65
N SER A 12 -7.21 -1.05 3.61
CA SER A 12 -6.52 -0.43 2.48
C SER A 12 -7.45 0.02 1.36
N SER A 13 -8.70 -0.45 1.31
CA SER A 13 -9.71 -0.05 0.32
C SER A 13 -11.10 0.00 0.94
N ARG A 14 -12.05 0.65 0.22
CA ARG A 14 -13.46 0.71 0.65
C ARG A 14 -14.12 -0.68 0.66
N ASP A 15 -13.59 -1.60 -0.14
CA ASP A 15 -14.17 -2.94 -0.37
C ASP A 15 -13.54 -4.03 0.51
N GLN A 16 -12.48 -3.73 1.27
CA GLN A 16 -11.95 -4.69 2.24
C GLN A 16 -12.87 -4.77 3.45
N ASN A 17 -13.30 -6.01 3.73
CA ASN A 17 -14.21 -6.31 4.81
C ASN A 17 -13.60 -5.95 6.18
N ILE A 18 -14.06 -4.82 6.73
CA ILE A 18 -13.74 -4.36 8.09
C ILE A 18 -14.29 -5.35 9.12
N ASP A 19 -15.38 -6.06 8.80
CA ASP A 19 -16.17 -6.84 9.75
C ASP A 19 -15.29 -7.86 10.48
N ARG A 20 -14.34 -8.49 9.79
CA ARG A 20 -13.41 -9.45 10.44
C ARG A 20 -12.56 -8.82 11.53
N GLN A 21 -12.19 -7.55 11.39
CA GLN A 21 -11.41 -6.84 12.41
C GLN A 21 -12.33 -6.39 13.56
N ILE A 22 -13.52 -5.87 13.23
CA ILE A 22 -14.52 -5.47 14.21
C ILE A 22 -14.98 -6.66 15.06
N VAL A 23 -15.34 -7.78 14.42
CA VAL A 23 -15.72 -9.03 15.12
C VAL A 23 -14.59 -9.52 16.04
N ALA A 24 -13.33 -9.39 15.62
CA ALA A 24 -12.21 -9.73 16.50
C ALA A 24 -12.10 -8.79 17.72
N MET A 25 -12.39 -7.49 17.53
CA MET A 25 -12.41 -6.50 18.63
C MET A 25 -13.61 -6.67 19.56
N GLU A 26 -14.78 -7.07 19.04
CA GLU A 26 -15.99 -7.30 19.85
C GLU A 26 -15.86 -8.46 20.86
N LYS A 27 -14.90 -9.37 20.62
CA LYS A 27 -14.58 -10.44 21.60
C LYS A 27 -13.76 -9.95 22.78
N ILE A 28 -13.31 -8.71 22.77
CA ILE A 28 -12.51 -8.08 23.80
C ILE A 28 -13.37 -7.02 24.49
N PRO A 29 -13.23 -6.79 25.79
CA PRO A 29 -14.02 -5.79 26.53
C PRO A 29 -13.58 -4.36 26.16
N ILE A 30 -13.74 -3.98 24.88
CA ILE A 30 -13.51 -2.64 24.35
C ILE A 30 -14.84 -2.00 24.02
N ARG A 31 -15.06 -0.76 24.45
CA ARG A 31 -16.25 -0.01 24.08
C ARG A 31 -16.17 0.41 22.61
N LYS A 32 -17.29 0.42 21.89
CA LYS A 32 -17.32 0.79 20.45
C LYS A 32 -16.70 2.17 20.17
N GLU A 33 -16.88 3.11 21.09
CA GLU A 33 -16.32 4.47 21.03
C GLU A 33 -14.80 4.53 21.18
N ASP A 34 -14.18 3.49 21.76
CA ASP A 34 -12.74 3.36 21.94
C ASP A 34 -12.06 2.57 20.78
N ILE A 35 -12.83 2.24 19.72
CA ILE A 35 -12.29 1.61 18.50
C ILE A 35 -12.07 2.68 17.44
N TYR A 36 -10.82 2.88 17.05
CA TYR A 36 -10.38 3.85 16.04
C TYR A 36 -10.20 3.18 14.70
N ILE A 37 -10.81 3.75 13.65
CA ILE A 37 -10.83 3.14 12.32
C ILE A 37 -10.27 4.12 11.29
N ASP A 38 -9.25 3.69 10.53
CA ASP A 38 -8.77 4.37 9.33
C ASP A 38 -9.12 3.54 8.07
N ARG A 39 -9.76 4.22 7.10
CA ARG A 39 -10.15 3.65 5.80
C ARG A 39 -9.39 4.39 4.73
N GLN A 40 -8.28 3.82 4.22
CA GLN A 40 -7.49 4.51 3.21
C GLN A 40 -6.93 3.60 2.13
N SER A 41 -6.98 4.11 0.88
CA SER A 41 -6.32 3.50 -0.27
C SER A 41 -4.80 3.62 -0.17
N GLY A 42 -4.09 2.66 -0.76
CA GLY A 42 -2.66 2.39 -0.57
C GLY A 42 -1.64 3.49 -0.90
N LYS A 43 -2.04 4.70 -1.28
CA LYS A 43 -1.09 5.78 -1.65
C LYS A 43 -0.87 6.83 -0.56
N ASP A 44 -1.88 7.15 0.25
CA ASP A 44 -1.77 8.18 1.28
C ASP A 44 -1.60 7.56 2.67
N PHE A 45 -0.53 7.98 3.37
CA PHE A 45 -0.21 7.54 4.73
C PHE A 45 -0.89 8.42 5.80
N ASP A 46 -1.94 9.15 5.43
CA ASP A 46 -2.67 9.93 6.41
C ASP A 46 -3.58 9.02 7.24
N ARG A 47 -3.28 8.89 8.53
CA ARG A 47 -3.99 8.08 9.51
C ARG A 47 -4.60 9.00 10.60
N PRO A 48 -5.65 9.74 10.28
CA PRO A 48 -6.20 10.72 11.21
C PRO A 48 -6.71 10.09 12.50
N SER A 49 -7.35 8.91 12.41
CA SER A 49 -7.84 8.21 13.59
C SER A 49 -6.71 7.66 14.45
N TYR A 50 -5.66 7.12 13.82
CA TYR A 50 -4.47 6.67 14.55
C TYR A 50 -3.74 7.81 15.25
N ARG A 51 -3.58 8.96 14.58
CA ARG A 51 -2.96 10.14 15.20
C ARG A 51 -3.77 10.64 16.40
N ARG A 52 -5.10 10.68 16.29
CA ARG A 52 -5.97 11.01 17.43
C ARG A 52 -5.78 10.01 18.57
N LEU A 53 -5.76 8.72 18.25
CA LEU A 53 -5.54 7.67 19.22
C LEU A 53 -4.20 7.84 19.93
N LEU A 54 -3.10 8.06 19.20
CA LEU A 54 -1.78 8.31 19.77
C LEU A 54 -1.78 9.47 20.78
N ASN A 55 -2.52 10.54 20.50
CA ASN A 55 -2.62 11.70 21.41
C ASN A 55 -3.45 11.41 22.67
N LEU A 56 -4.35 10.43 22.64
CA LEU A 56 -5.20 10.04 23.76
C LEU A 56 -4.55 9.02 24.67
N LEU A 57 -3.70 8.15 24.12
CA LEU A 57 -3.04 7.08 24.85
C LEU A 57 -2.16 7.61 25.97
N LYS A 58 -2.30 7.01 27.15
CA LYS A 58 -1.56 7.32 28.37
C LYS A 58 -0.76 6.10 28.83
N PRO A 59 0.30 6.30 29.64
CA PRO A 59 1.05 5.20 30.23
C PRO A 59 0.14 4.20 30.94
N GLY A 60 0.36 2.92 30.64
CA GLY A 60 -0.41 1.80 31.19
C GLY A 60 -1.72 1.49 30.47
N ASP A 61 -2.14 2.26 29.45
CA ASP A 61 -3.25 1.90 28.58
C ASP A 61 -2.87 0.69 27.71
N THR A 62 -3.88 0.04 27.12
CA THR A 62 -3.68 -1.12 26.24
C THR A 62 -4.27 -0.85 24.86
N LEU A 63 -3.47 -1.08 23.82
CA LEU A 63 -3.90 -1.01 22.42
C LEU A 63 -4.00 -2.41 21.82
N PHE A 64 -5.18 -2.76 21.31
CA PHE A 64 -5.42 -3.97 20.55
C PHE A 64 -5.36 -3.68 19.05
N VAL A 65 -4.65 -4.52 18.32
CA VAL A 65 -4.65 -4.58 16.86
C VAL A 65 -4.91 -6.01 16.41
N LYS A 66 -5.62 -6.22 15.29
CA LYS A 66 -5.87 -7.58 14.81
C LYS A 66 -4.57 -8.26 14.39
N SER A 67 -3.76 -7.57 13.60
CA SER A 67 -2.49 -8.06 13.07
C SER A 67 -1.45 -6.94 13.05
N ILE A 68 -0.16 -7.30 13.06
CA ILE A 68 0.95 -6.35 13.21
C ILE A 68 1.05 -5.36 12.03
N ASP A 69 0.64 -5.77 10.82
CA ASP A 69 0.62 -4.94 9.62
C ASP A 69 -0.38 -3.78 9.71
N ARG A 70 -1.23 -3.74 10.74
CA ARG A 70 -2.06 -2.57 11.01
C ARG A 70 -1.25 -1.38 11.51
N LEU A 71 -0.13 -1.63 12.18
CA LEU A 71 0.75 -0.57 12.69
C LEU A 71 1.62 0.08 11.61
N GLY A 72 2.03 -0.66 10.57
CA GLY A 72 2.89 -0.14 9.50
C GLY A 72 2.67 -0.85 8.18
N ARG A 73 3.29 -0.34 7.10
CA ARG A 73 3.29 -0.94 5.75
C ARG A 73 4.57 -1.70 5.45
N ASN A 74 5.62 -1.34 6.15
CA ASN A 74 6.94 -1.93 6.01
C ASN A 74 7.53 -2.16 7.40
N TYR A 75 8.69 -2.82 7.41
CA TYR A 75 9.40 -3.13 8.63
C TYR A 75 9.69 -1.92 9.50
N ASP A 76 10.29 -0.88 8.90
CA ASP A 76 10.77 0.29 9.65
C ASP A 76 9.63 1.02 10.34
N GLU A 77 8.50 1.21 9.64
CA GLU A 77 7.30 1.81 10.22
C GLU A 77 6.72 0.98 11.37
N ILE A 78 6.64 -0.35 11.20
CA ILE A 78 6.12 -1.24 12.25
C ILE A 78 6.98 -1.13 13.49
N ILE A 79 8.30 -1.19 13.35
CA ILE A 79 9.25 -1.07 14.48
C ILE A 79 9.16 0.30 15.13
N GLU A 80 9.08 1.37 14.33
CA GLU A 80 8.94 2.73 14.84
C GLU A 80 7.67 2.91 15.66
N GLN A 81 6.53 2.48 15.13
CA GLN A 81 5.25 2.57 15.84
C GLN A 81 5.25 1.69 17.10
N TRP A 82 5.82 0.49 17.02
CA TRP A 82 5.97 -0.38 18.18
C TRP A 82 6.78 0.29 19.28
N ARG A 83 7.95 0.85 18.96
CA ARG A 83 8.80 1.57 19.92
C ARG A 83 8.10 2.81 20.49
N THR A 84 7.41 3.56 19.64
CA THR A 84 6.65 4.74 20.08
C THR A 84 5.60 4.35 21.12
N LEU A 85 4.85 3.30 20.88
CA LEU A 85 3.81 2.84 21.78
C LEU A 85 4.41 2.24 23.07
N THR A 86 5.33 1.29 22.95
CA THR A 86 5.83 0.51 24.11
C THR A 86 6.90 1.21 24.93
N LYS A 87 7.74 2.06 24.32
CA LYS A 87 8.85 2.73 25.00
C LYS A 87 8.55 4.19 25.29
N ALA A 88 8.12 4.96 24.28
CA ALA A 88 7.93 6.40 24.47
C ALA A 88 6.62 6.72 25.22
N LYS A 89 5.56 5.94 24.99
CA LYS A 89 4.24 6.16 25.63
C LYS A 89 3.96 5.20 26.79
N ASP A 90 4.75 4.16 26.97
CA ASP A 90 4.53 3.09 27.97
C ASP A 90 3.12 2.49 27.88
N VAL A 91 2.68 2.22 26.65
CA VAL A 91 1.38 1.60 26.32
C VAL A 91 1.60 0.13 26.02
N ASP A 92 0.73 -0.73 26.54
CA ASP A 92 0.74 -2.14 26.21
C ASP A 92 0.10 -2.39 24.83
N ILE A 93 0.68 -3.31 24.05
CA ILE A 93 0.15 -3.72 22.74
C ILE A 93 -0.22 -5.19 22.79
N VAL A 94 -1.37 -5.51 22.18
CA VAL A 94 -1.83 -6.89 21.97
C VAL A 94 -2.16 -7.09 20.51
N VAL A 95 -1.48 -8.04 19.87
CA VAL A 95 -1.77 -8.47 18.51
C VAL A 95 -2.63 -9.73 18.56
N ILE A 96 -3.91 -9.61 18.19
CA ILE A 96 -4.91 -10.67 18.38
C ILE A 96 -4.54 -11.96 17.64
N ASP A 97 -4.09 -11.83 16.37
CA ASP A 97 -3.74 -12.99 15.55
C ASP A 97 -2.37 -13.59 15.92
N PHE A 98 -1.63 -12.97 16.84
CA PHE A 98 -0.30 -13.43 17.23
C PHE A 98 -0.05 -13.24 18.73
N PRO A 99 -0.46 -14.18 19.58
CA PRO A 99 -0.43 -14.07 21.04
C PRO A 99 0.97 -13.84 21.66
N LEU A 100 2.05 -14.18 20.96
CA LEU A 100 3.42 -13.87 21.41
C LEU A 100 3.74 -12.36 21.38
N LEU A 101 2.95 -11.57 20.63
CA LEU A 101 3.03 -10.11 20.62
C LEU A 101 1.97 -9.51 21.57
N ASP A 102 1.93 -9.99 22.80
CA ASP A 102 1.17 -9.42 23.92
C ASP A 102 2.15 -8.91 24.99
N THR A 103 2.27 -7.59 25.08
CA THR A 103 3.23 -6.95 26.02
C THR A 103 2.73 -6.89 27.47
N ARG A 104 1.47 -7.24 27.70
CA ARG A 104 0.85 -7.26 29.05
C ARG A 104 1.32 -8.41 29.92
N ASN A 105 1.86 -9.47 29.31
CA ASN A 105 2.26 -10.69 29.99
C ASN A 105 3.42 -10.42 30.96
N HIS A 106 3.08 -10.17 32.19
CA HIS A 106 4.00 -9.92 33.30
C HIS A 106 4.40 -11.22 34.04
N VAL A 107 4.96 -12.17 33.34
CA VAL A 107 5.77 -13.18 34.01
C VAL A 107 7.14 -12.53 34.24
N ASN A 108 7.30 -11.84 35.38
CA ASN A 108 8.48 -11.05 35.75
C ASN A 108 8.75 -9.76 34.93
N GLY A 109 7.71 -9.01 34.56
CA GLY A 109 7.75 -7.60 34.14
C GLY A 109 8.59 -7.24 32.88
N LEU A 110 9.81 -7.69 32.79
CA LEU A 110 10.75 -7.39 31.69
C LEU A 110 10.67 -8.45 30.57
N THR A 111 10.40 -9.70 30.91
CA THR A 111 10.54 -10.82 29.98
C THR A 111 9.51 -10.78 28.83
N GLY A 112 8.28 -10.37 29.07
CA GLY A 112 7.23 -10.28 28.05
C GLY A 112 7.51 -9.21 27.00
N LYS A 113 7.91 -8.00 27.42
CA LYS A 113 8.30 -6.93 26.49
C LYS A 113 9.53 -7.31 25.67
N PHE A 114 10.53 -7.97 26.28
CA PHE A 114 11.73 -8.40 25.58
C PHE A 114 11.45 -9.49 24.54
N ILE A 115 10.68 -10.52 24.90
CA ILE A 115 10.30 -11.58 23.98
C ILE A 115 9.48 -11.01 22.82
N SER A 116 8.53 -10.10 23.09
CA SER A 116 7.75 -9.43 22.05
C SER A 116 8.63 -8.59 21.13
N ASP A 117 9.60 -7.86 21.65
CA ASP A 117 10.56 -7.08 20.86
C ASP A 117 11.40 -8.00 19.95
N LEU A 118 11.88 -9.13 20.47
CA LEU A 118 12.69 -10.10 19.71
C LEU A 118 11.88 -10.77 18.61
N VAL A 119 10.68 -11.26 18.95
CA VAL A 119 9.77 -11.91 17.98
C VAL A 119 9.39 -10.93 16.88
N LEU A 120 9.12 -9.68 17.22
CA LEU A 120 8.82 -8.64 16.24
C LEU A 120 9.97 -8.44 15.25
N GLN A 121 11.22 -8.36 15.76
CA GLN A 121 12.41 -8.21 14.90
C GLN A 121 12.57 -9.40 13.96
N ILE A 122 12.41 -10.62 14.44
CA ILE A 122 12.52 -11.85 13.63
C ILE A 122 11.44 -11.87 12.54
N MET A 123 10.19 -11.66 12.91
CA MET A 123 9.08 -11.69 11.94
C MET A 123 9.21 -10.61 10.87
N SER A 124 9.66 -9.45 11.27
CA SER A 124 9.87 -8.33 10.36
C SER A 124 11.03 -8.61 9.39
N TYR A 125 12.11 -9.24 9.86
CA TYR A 125 13.22 -9.68 9.02
C TYR A 125 12.77 -10.74 8.00
N VAL A 126 12.00 -11.73 8.43
CA VAL A 126 11.44 -12.77 7.53
C VAL A 126 10.54 -12.13 6.48
N ALA A 127 9.68 -11.18 6.85
CA ALA A 127 8.82 -10.47 5.91
C ALA A 127 9.61 -9.65 4.88
N GLN A 128 10.75 -9.08 5.29
CA GLN A 128 11.66 -8.36 4.39
C GLN A 128 12.26 -9.31 3.35
N ILE A 129 12.84 -10.42 3.79
CA ILE A 129 13.41 -11.45 2.89
C ILE A 129 12.37 -11.95 1.90
N GLU A 130 11.15 -12.24 2.35
CA GLU A 130 10.06 -12.70 1.46
C GLU A 130 9.75 -11.69 0.36
N ARG A 131 9.69 -10.38 0.69
CA ARG A 131 9.49 -9.31 -0.31
C ARG A 131 10.63 -9.23 -1.31
N GLU A 132 11.85 -9.34 -0.85
CA GLU A 132 13.04 -9.32 -1.71
C GLU A 132 13.04 -10.52 -2.66
N ASN A 133 12.75 -11.71 -2.15
CA ASN A 133 12.63 -12.93 -2.94
C ASN A 133 11.51 -12.85 -4.00
N ILE A 134 10.36 -12.24 -3.66
CA ILE A 134 9.27 -12.02 -4.61
C ILE A 134 9.71 -11.05 -5.72
N ARG A 135 10.35 -9.93 -5.37
CA ARG A 135 10.86 -8.96 -6.35
C ARG A 135 11.91 -9.57 -7.26
N GLN A 136 12.81 -10.36 -6.72
CA GLN A 136 13.83 -11.05 -7.49
C GLN A 136 13.19 -12.03 -8.48
N ARG A 137 12.31 -12.91 -8.03
CA ARG A 137 11.57 -13.85 -8.89
C ARG A 137 10.77 -13.15 -9.98
N GLN A 138 10.15 -12.00 -9.67
CA GLN A 138 9.46 -11.18 -10.67
C GLN A 138 10.43 -10.61 -11.71
N ALA A 139 11.57 -10.07 -11.28
CA ALA A 139 12.57 -9.52 -12.19
C ALA A 139 13.13 -10.60 -13.12
N GLU A 140 13.46 -11.76 -12.59
CA GLU A 140 13.92 -12.93 -13.37
C GLU A 140 12.84 -13.38 -14.36
N GLY A 141 11.58 -13.50 -13.93
CA GLY A 141 10.46 -13.86 -14.79
C GLY A 141 10.23 -12.86 -15.93
N ILE A 142 10.34 -11.56 -15.65
CA ILE A 142 10.24 -10.50 -16.67
C ILE A 142 11.40 -10.58 -17.64
N ALA A 143 12.63 -10.81 -17.16
CA ALA A 143 13.81 -10.94 -18.02
C ALA A 143 13.65 -12.12 -19.00
N VAL A 144 13.24 -13.28 -18.51
CA VAL A 144 12.98 -14.47 -19.35
C VAL A 144 11.85 -14.22 -20.35
N ALA A 145 10.78 -13.57 -19.95
CA ALA A 145 9.65 -13.28 -20.82
C ALA A 145 10.04 -12.29 -21.93
N LYS A 146 10.87 -11.28 -21.63
CA LYS A 146 11.43 -10.36 -22.64
C LYS A 146 12.30 -11.08 -23.65
N LEU A 147 13.14 -12.03 -23.20
CA LEU A 147 13.94 -12.86 -24.12
C LEU A 147 13.06 -13.72 -25.04
N LYS A 148 11.88 -14.12 -24.60
CA LYS A 148 10.87 -14.83 -25.39
C LYS A 148 10.00 -13.89 -26.27
N GLY A 149 10.31 -12.61 -26.34
CA GLY A 149 9.58 -11.63 -27.14
C GLY A 149 8.26 -11.14 -26.53
N VAL A 150 7.97 -11.45 -25.28
CA VAL A 150 6.75 -10.97 -24.63
C VAL A 150 6.87 -9.48 -24.37
N ALA A 151 5.94 -8.70 -24.93
CA ALA A 151 5.86 -7.27 -24.69
C ALA A 151 5.12 -6.98 -23.38
N PHE A 152 5.73 -6.13 -22.52
CA PHE A 152 5.13 -5.69 -21.27
C PHE A 152 4.62 -4.25 -21.40
N GLY A 153 3.62 -3.91 -20.63
CA GLY A 153 3.00 -2.59 -20.56
C GLY A 153 1.69 -2.52 -21.31
N ARG A 154 1.19 -1.30 -21.47
CA ARG A 154 -0.06 -1.06 -22.21
C ARG A 154 0.14 -1.40 -23.67
N PRO A 155 -0.75 -2.17 -24.33
CA PRO A 155 -0.70 -2.44 -25.75
C PRO A 155 -0.56 -1.14 -26.54
N ARG A 156 0.30 -1.15 -27.57
CA ARG A 156 0.43 0.00 -28.45
C ARG A 156 -0.88 0.18 -29.20
N LYS A 157 -1.38 1.40 -29.26
CA LYS A 157 -2.53 1.73 -30.06
C LYS A 157 -2.12 1.63 -31.53
N GLU A 158 -2.81 0.81 -32.30
CA GLU A 158 -2.57 0.67 -33.72
C GLU A 158 -2.88 1.97 -34.44
N ILE A 159 -2.16 2.23 -35.55
CA ILE A 159 -2.42 3.37 -36.42
C ILE A 159 -3.71 3.06 -37.18
N PRO A 160 -4.77 3.89 -37.11
CA PRO A 160 -6.01 3.65 -37.84
C PRO A 160 -5.81 3.70 -39.35
N GLU A 161 -6.65 3.01 -40.11
CA GLU A 161 -6.58 3.00 -41.57
C GLU A 161 -6.77 4.40 -42.17
N GLU A 162 -7.53 5.25 -41.53
CA GLU A 162 -7.80 6.64 -41.94
C GLU A 162 -6.62 7.60 -41.67
N PHE A 163 -5.56 7.12 -40.99
CA PHE A 163 -4.42 7.97 -40.63
C PHE A 163 -3.76 8.67 -41.82
N PRO A 164 -3.47 8.00 -42.97
CA PRO A 164 -2.80 8.64 -44.13
C PRO A 164 -3.60 9.81 -44.72
N ASP A 165 -4.94 9.71 -44.75
CA ASP A 165 -5.80 10.78 -45.26
C ASP A 165 -5.83 11.99 -44.33
N VAL A 166 -5.90 11.73 -43.03
CA VAL A 166 -5.86 12.79 -41.99
C VAL A 166 -4.47 13.44 -41.92
N GLU A 167 -3.38 12.66 -42.08
CA GLU A 167 -2.01 13.16 -42.15
C GLU A 167 -1.86 14.12 -43.31
N ARG A 168 -2.35 13.76 -44.52
CA ARG A 168 -2.29 14.61 -45.72
C ARG A 168 -3.04 15.93 -45.54
N LEU A 169 -4.20 15.91 -44.90
CA LEU A 169 -4.98 17.13 -44.59
C LEU A 169 -4.20 18.04 -43.61
N TRP A 170 -3.51 17.47 -42.65
CA TRP A 170 -2.65 18.21 -41.74
C TRP A 170 -1.40 18.76 -42.39
N GLU A 171 -0.69 17.97 -43.19
CA GLU A 171 0.51 18.42 -43.97
C GLU A 171 0.16 19.58 -44.92
N ASN A 172 -1.01 19.56 -45.52
CA ASN A 172 -1.52 20.64 -46.37
C ASN A 172 -2.07 21.84 -45.60
N ASN A 173 -1.89 21.91 -44.29
CA ASN A 173 -2.40 22.96 -43.42
C ASN A 173 -3.93 23.17 -43.47
N GLN A 174 -4.69 22.16 -43.91
CA GLN A 174 -6.15 22.23 -43.95
C GLN A 174 -6.82 22.00 -42.62
N ILE A 175 -6.14 21.27 -41.71
CA ILE A 175 -6.60 21.01 -40.35
C ILE A 175 -5.44 21.19 -39.34
N SER A 176 -5.77 21.57 -38.13
CA SER A 176 -4.79 21.64 -37.05
C SER A 176 -4.45 20.23 -36.54
N MET A 177 -3.30 20.07 -35.86
CA MET A 177 -2.89 18.81 -35.24
C MET A 177 -3.89 18.34 -34.17
N ARG A 178 -4.57 19.25 -33.48
CA ARG A 178 -5.64 18.93 -32.52
C ARG A 178 -6.88 18.37 -33.21
N GLU A 179 -7.24 18.97 -34.35
CA GLU A 179 -8.36 18.50 -35.16
C GLU A 179 -8.07 17.14 -35.79
N ALA A 180 -6.86 16.92 -36.29
CA ALA A 180 -6.40 15.61 -36.78
C ALA A 180 -6.52 14.53 -35.70
N ALA A 181 -6.00 14.81 -34.50
CA ALA A 181 -6.10 13.88 -33.36
C ALA A 181 -7.58 13.58 -32.99
N ARG A 182 -8.45 14.60 -33.01
CA ARG A 182 -9.88 14.44 -32.73
C ARG A 182 -10.56 13.53 -33.76
N ARG A 183 -10.27 13.68 -35.05
CA ARG A 183 -10.84 12.85 -36.13
C ARG A 183 -10.47 11.37 -35.98
N LEU A 184 -9.26 11.09 -35.52
CA LEU A 184 -8.77 9.73 -35.27
C LEU A 184 -9.09 9.18 -33.85
N GLY A 185 -9.92 9.88 -33.08
CA GLY A 185 -10.27 9.45 -31.71
C GLY A 185 -9.05 9.26 -30.79
N THR A 186 -8.02 10.11 -30.95
CA THR A 186 -6.78 9.99 -30.19
C THR A 186 -6.35 11.31 -29.56
N SER A 187 -5.25 11.29 -28.79
CA SER A 187 -4.67 12.50 -28.21
C SER A 187 -3.69 13.16 -29.19
N HIS A 188 -3.49 14.46 -29.04
CA HIS A 188 -2.49 15.23 -29.79
C HIS A 188 -1.08 14.60 -29.71
N SER A 189 -0.66 14.16 -28.54
CA SER A 189 0.63 13.51 -28.36
C SER A 189 0.75 12.16 -29.04
N MET A 190 -0.35 11.42 -29.16
CA MET A 190 -0.38 10.15 -29.87
C MET A 190 -0.32 10.36 -31.38
N PHE A 191 -1.05 11.35 -31.92
CA PHE A 191 -0.99 11.72 -33.35
C PHE A 191 0.44 12.14 -33.73
N ALA A 192 1.07 13.01 -32.96
CA ALA A 192 2.47 13.41 -33.16
C ALA A 192 3.43 12.21 -33.18
N LYS A 193 3.23 11.25 -32.28
CA LYS A 193 4.02 10.02 -32.24
C LYS A 193 3.83 9.15 -33.47
N TRP A 194 2.61 9.04 -34.00
CA TRP A 194 2.34 8.29 -35.21
C TRP A 194 2.99 8.93 -36.45
N ILE A 195 2.99 10.27 -36.56
CA ILE A 195 3.70 11.00 -37.60
C ILE A 195 5.19 10.64 -37.56
N SER A 196 5.84 10.76 -36.40
CA SER A 196 7.25 10.41 -36.24
C SER A 196 7.55 8.96 -36.66
N GLN A 197 6.71 8.00 -36.25
CA GLN A 197 6.87 6.59 -36.62
C GLN A 197 6.69 6.31 -38.13
N CYS A 198 5.88 7.10 -38.83
CA CYS A 198 5.69 6.96 -40.27
C CYS A 198 6.82 7.63 -41.05
N GLN A 199 7.38 8.73 -40.56
CA GLN A 199 8.54 9.40 -41.14
C GLN A 199 9.80 8.51 -41.05
N ASP A 200 10.08 7.92 -39.90
CA ASP A 200 11.19 6.97 -39.70
C ASP A 200 11.11 5.74 -40.60
N LYS A 201 9.90 5.35 -41.07
CA LYS A 201 9.69 4.24 -42.00
C LYS A 201 9.80 4.64 -43.49
N LYS A 202 9.69 5.93 -43.80
CA LYS A 202 9.84 6.43 -45.17
C LYS A 202 11.31 6.70 -45.51
N GLU A 203 12.22 6.77 -44.51
CA GLU A 203 13.65 6.97 -44.67
C GLU A 203 14.47 5.65 -44.72
N CYS A 204 13.82 4.48 -44.61
CA CYS A 204 14.38 3.14 -44.82
C CYS A 204 13.89 2.53 -46.11
#